data_a6a442c2ebb2960c66517b28a8f9b320
#
_entry.id   a6a442c2ebb2960c66517b28a8f9b320
#
_cell.length_a   1.000
_cell.length_b   1.000
_cell.length_c   1.000
_cell.angle_alpha   90.00
_cell.angle_beta   90.00
_cell.angle_gamma   90.00
#
_symmetry.space_group_name_H-M   'P 1'
#
loop_
_entity.id
_entity.type
_entity.pdbx_description
1 polymer ?
#
loop_
_entity_poly.entity_id
_entity_poly.type
_entity_poly.pdbx_seq_one_letter_code
_entity_poly.pdbx_strand_id
1 'polypeptide(L)'
;AAQAGALASDLGVDAVLVQDLGVAKLLRQTCPDLPLHASTQMTVHSLDGILACAELGITRVVLPREMPAEAIRALCQASPLEIEVFGHGALCMCYSGQCTLSAVLGGRSGNRGLCAQPCRLAYRWPGDRQTSHPLSLKDLSLAGHLGQLEEMGVACLKIEGRMKRPEYVAVVTAIYAAALREHREPTRKEMAQLEAAFSRQGFTQGYFLDRKGPAMFGTRPEGTRDPADLFAQAKQFYTRGEHRPVPVTLSARGQLGEPVTLTARDADGHTVTAQGAAPQPARTRPVTGEQIAAQLAKTGGTVYAVQDLQVDWGEGLSLPLSAVNALRREVLAGLDQARTAPPARETRPFARPKARKGPGEPPAFTLSFRRWEQLSPARLDQGPA
;
A
#
# COMPACT_ATOMS: atom_id res chain seq x y z
N ALA A 1 -19.14 -1.54 -9.08
CA ALA A 1 -18.57 -1.27 -7.74
C ALA A 1 -18.97 -2.38 -6.74
N ALA A 2 -20.28 -2.68 -6.54
CA ALA A 2 -20.71 -3.71 -5.58
C ALA A 2 -20.03 -5.07 -5.80
N GLN A 3 -20.02 -5.58 -7.04
CA GLN A 3 -19.34 -6.83 -7.38
C GLN A 3 -17.84 -6.80 -7.11
N ALA A 4 -17.19 -5.66 -7.40
CA ALA A 4 -15.76 -5.50 -7.11
C ALA A 4 -15.49 -5.44 -5.60
N GLY A 5 -16.41 -4.85 -4.82
CA GLY A 5 -16.33 -4.84 -3.37
C GLY A 5 -16.51 -6.24 -2.75
N ALA A 6 -17.49 -7.01 -3.24
CA ALA A 6 -17.68 -8.39 -2.82
C ALA A 6 -16.44 -9.24 -3.12
N LEU A 7 -15.90 -9.14 -4.34
CA LEU A 7 -14.66 -9.83 -4.71
C LEU A 7 -13.48 -9.43 -3.82
N ALA A 8 -13.34 -8.14 -3.51
CA ALA A 8 -12.29 -7.64 -2.61
C ALA A 8 -12.45 -8.19 -1.17
N SER A 9 -13.70 -8.30 -0.69
CA SER A 9 -14.00 -8.93 0.60
C SER A 9 -13.64 -10.40 0.60
N ASP A 10 -14.05 -11.15 -0.42
CA ASP A 10 -13.82 -12.60 -0.55
C ASP A 10 -12.33 -12.93 -0.69
N LEU A 11 -11.56 -12.06 -1.36
CA LEU A 11 -10.10 -12.19 -1.51
C LEU A 11 -9.32 -11.71 -0.26
N GLY A 12 -9.99 -11.14 0.73
CA GLY A 12 -9.36 -10.70 1.97
C GLY A 12 -8.42 -9.51 1.83
N VAL A 13 -8.65 -8.60 0.87
CA VAL A 13 -7.81 -7.40 0.75
C VAL A 13 -7.90 -6.56 2.03
N ASP A 14 -6.78 -5.94 2.45
CA ASP A 14 -6.74 -5.16 3.69
C ASP A 14 -7.66 -3.95 3.66
N ALA A 15 -7.70 -3.24 2.53
CA ALA A 15 -8.58 -2.09 2.33
C ALA A 15 -8.80 -1.78 0.85
N VAL A 16 -9.83 -1.00 0.55
CA VAL A 16 -10.12 -0.47 -0.79
C VAL A 16 -10.04 1.05 -0.79
N LEU A 17 -9.20 1.61 -1.69
CA LEU A 17 -9.16 3.05 -1.91
C LEU A 17 -10.33 3.49 -2.80
N VAL A 18 -11.09 4.47 -2.32
CA VAL A 18 -12.24 5.04 -3.02
C VAL A 18 -12.03 6.53 -3.28
N GLN A 19 -12.55 7.01 -4.42
CA GLN A 19 -12.51 8.44 -4.77
C GLN A 19 -13.89 9.08 -4.90
N ASP A 20 -14.92 8.27 -5.00
CA ASP A 20 -16.30 8.70 -5.26
C ASP A 20 -17.17 8.39 -4.06
N LEU A 21 -17.92 9.41 -3.59
CA LEU A 21 -18.78 9.30 -2.40
C LEU A 21 -19.90 8.28 -2.59
N GLY A 22 -20.47 8.21 -3.81
CA GLY A 22 -21.52 7.23 -4.14
C GLY A 22 -20.99 5.81 -4.10
N VAL A 23 -19.75 5.59 -4.58
CA VAL A 23 -19.06 4.29 -4.48
C VAL A 23 -18.76 3.95 -3.02
N ALA A 24 -18.26 4.90 -2.23
CA ALA A 24 -18.00 4.68 -0.80
C ALA A 24 -19.28 4.25 -0.06
N LYS A 25 -20.37 4.98 -0.27
CA LYS A 25 -21.69 4.67 0.32
C LYS A 25 -22.21 3.30 -0.13
N LEU A 26 -22.06 2.98 -1.42
CA LEU A 26 -22.46 1.69 -1.95
C LEU A 26 -21.69 0.53 -1.32
N LEU A 27 -20.35 0.66 -1.25
CA LEU A 27 -19.50 -0.36 -0.64
C LEU A 27 -19.82 -0.54 0.85
N ARG A 28 -20.08 0.55 1.57
CA ARG A 28 -20.48 0.45 2.99
C ARG A 28 -21.79 -0.28 3.18
N GLN A 29 -22.74 -0.15 2.22
CA GLN A 29 -24.00 -0.87 2.26
C GLN A 29 -23.87 -2.36 1.90
N THR A 30 -22.98 -2.69 0.93
CA THR A 30 -22.85 -4.04 0.39
C THR A 30 -21.74 -4.85 1.04
N CYS A 31 -20.72 -4.21 1.59
CA CYS A 31 -19.56 -4.81 2.24
C CYS A 31 -19.22 -4.05 3.53
N PRO A 32 -20.04 -4.21 4.59
CA PRO A 32 -19.95 -3.38 5.80
C PRO A 32 -18.61 -3.51 6.52
N ASP A 33 -17.96 -4.68 6.44
CA ASP A 33 -16.71 -4.97 7.16
C ASP A 33 -15.46 -4.67 6.33
N LEU A 34 -15.61 -4.31 5.03
CA LEU A 34 -14.48 -3.99 4.16
C LEU A 34 -13.90 -2.62 4.52
N PRO A 35 -12.64 -2.49 4.97
CA PRO A 35 -12.05 -1.20 5.25
C PRO A 35 -11.97 -0.33 3.99
N LEU A 36 -12.37 0.94 4.11
CA LEU A 36 -12.35 1.92 3.03
C LEU A 36 -11.38 3.04 3.37
N HIS A 37 -10.51 3.39 2.40
CA HIS A 37 -9.60 4.51 2.49
C HIS A 37 -9.99 5.58 1.46
N ALA A 38 -10.08 6.84 1.87
CA ALA A 38 -10.31 7.95 0.95
C ALA A 38 -9.04 8.22 0.14
N SER A 39 -9.16 8.09 -1.18
CA SER A 39 -8.07 8.43 -2.10
C SER A 39 -7.76 9.93 -2.05
N THR A 40 -6.51 10.32 -2.32
CA THR A 40 -6.15 11.72 -2.59
C THR A 40 -7.01 12.36 -3.68
N GLN A 41 -7.60 11.55 -4.55
CA GLN A 41 -8.50 11.98 -5.62
C GLN A 41 -9.90 12.39 -5.12
N MET A 42 -10.25 12.12 -3.87
CA MET A 42 -11.42 12.71 -3.20
C MET A 42 -11.20 14.16 -2.80
N THR A 43 -9.97 14.65 -2.88
CA THR A 43 -9.61 16.05 -2.54
C THR A 43 -9.96 16.42 -1.08
N VAL A 44 -9.82 15.50 -0.15
CA VAL A 44 -10.07 15.74 1.27
C VAL A 44 -8.87 16.46 1.87
N HIS A 45 -9.04 17.71 2.28
CA HIS A 45 -7.96 18.60 2.74
C HIS A 45 -8.34 19.43 3.97
N SER A 46 -9.49 19.17 4.57
CA SER A 46 -10.00 19.87 5.75
C SER A 46 -10.56 18.90 6.78
N LEU A 47 -10.68 19.33 8.02
CA LEU A 47 -11.27 18.54 9.09
C LEU A 47 -12.73 18.16 8.77
N ASP A 48 -13.52 19.10 8.23
CA ASP A 48 -14.91 18.82 7.86
C ASP A 48 -15.00 17.71 6.79
N GLY A 49 -14.07 17.72 5.81
CA GLY A 49 -13.98 16.66 4.82
C GLY A 49 -13.60 15.30 5.44
N ILE A 50 -12.73 15.29 6.44
CA ILE A 50 -12.36 14.08 7.18
C ILE A 50 -13.54 13.56 8.00
N LEU A 51 -14.28 14.44 8.69
CA LEU A 51 -15.47 14.08 9.46
C LEU A 51 -16.56 13.50 8.56
N ALA A 52 -16.79 14.09 7.39
CA ALA A 52 -17.72 13.55 6.40
C ALA A 52 -17.28 12.16 5.88
N CYS A 53 -15.96 11.91 5.74
CA CYS A 53 -15.43 10.58 5.45
C CYS A 53 -15.68 9.58 6.59
N ALA A 54 -15.52 10.02 7.84
CA ALA A 54 -15.82 9.18 9.02
C ALA A 54 -17.27 8.74 9.08
N GLU A 55 -18.23 9.64 8.78
CA GLU A 55 -19.66 9.33 8.69
C GLU A 55 -19.96 8.27 7.62
N LEU A 56 -19.15 8.20 6.55
CA LEU A 56 -19.24 7.16 5.53
C LEU A 56 -18.54 5.85 5.94
N GLY A 57 -17.98 5.78 7.15
CA GLY A 57 -17.23 4.62 7.64
C GLY A 57 -15.88 4.44 6.98
N ILE A 58 -15.30 5.46 6.38
CA ILE A 58 -13.91 5.47 5.92
C ILE A 58 -13.00 5.45 7.14
N THR A 59 -11.88 4.74 7.07
CA THR A 59 -10.96 4.56 8.20
C THR A 59 -9.63 5.30 8.03
N ARG A 60 -9.26 5.65 6.79
CA ARG A 60 -8.02 6.39 6.47
C ARG A 60 -8.26 7.40 5.36
N VAL A 61 -7.61 8.55 5.46
CA VAL A 61 -7.63 9.59 4.44
C VAL A 61 -6.22 9.83 3.89
N VAL A 62 -6.08 9.72 2.56
CA VAL A 62 -4.84 10.11 1.85
C VAL A 62 -4.92 11.60 1.52
N LEU A 63 -4.16 12.42 2.22
CA LEU A 63 -4.15 13.86 1.99
C LEU A 63 -3.60 14.25 0.61
N PRO A 64 -4.02 15.41 0.08
CA PRO A 64 -3.42 16.00 -1.11
C PRO A 64 -1.92 16.27 -0.96
N ARG A 65 -1.18 16.21 -2.08
CA ARG A 65 0.28 16.43 -2.09
C ARG A 65 0.68 17.87 -1.80
N GLU A 66 -0.24 18.80 -1.97
CA GLU A 66 -0.04 20.24 -1.84
C GLU A 66 -0.28 20.77 -0.41
N MET A 67 -0.42 19.89 0.57
CA MET A 67 -0.63 20.27 1.96
C MET A 67 0.67 20.72 2.66
N PRO A 68 0.67 21.87 3.35
CA PRO A 68 1.81 22.29 4.17
C PRO A 68 1.85 21.51 5.51
N ALA A 69 3.06 21.43 6.09
CA ALA A 69 3.32 20.68 7.31
C ALA A 69 2.39 21.04 8.47
N GLU A 70 2.15 22.34 8.69
CA GLU A 70 1.29 22.82 9.77
C GLU A 70 -0.17 22.38 9.60
N ALA A 71 -0.69 22.38 8.36
CA ALA A 71 -2.02 21.87 8.08
C ALA A 71 -2.09 20.35 8.30
N ILE A 72 -1.05 19.60 7.89
CA ILE A 72 -0.98 18.15 8.14
C ILE A 72 -1.00 17.88 9.64
N ARG A 73 -0.17 18.61 10.42
CA ARG A 73 -0.12 18.51 11.90
C ARG A 73 -1.50 18.75 12.52
N ALA A 74 -2.15 19.84 12.16
CA ALA A 74 -3.47 20.19 12.68
C ALA A 74 -4.53 19.12 12.36
N LEU A 75 -4.48 18.55 11.15
CA LEU A 75 -5.41 17.48 10.77
C LEU A 75 -5.12 16.18 11.50
N CYS A 76 -3.85 15.79 11.67
CA CYS A 76 -3.48 14.59 12.44
C CYS A 76 -3.95 14.68 13.89
N GLN A 77 -3.84 15.85 14.51
CA GLN A 77 -4.25 16.07 15.91
C GLN A 77 -5.76 16.07 16.13
N ALA A 78 -6.54 16.50 15.11
CA ALA A 78 -7.99 16.63 15.21
C ALA A 78 -8.77 15.48 14.57
N SER A 79 -8.12 14.69 13.71
CA SER A 79 -8.76 13.64 12.93
C SER A 79 -9.11 12.41 13.77
N PRO A 80 -10.35 11.89 13.67
CA PRO A 80 -10.68 10.57 14.20
C PRO A 80 -10.22 9.42 13.29
N LEU A 81 -9.70 9.74 12.09
CA LEU A 81 -9.25 8.78 11.09
C LEU A 81 -7.74 8.80 10.94
N GLU A 82 -7.18 7.69 10.47
CA GLU A 82 -5.76 7.63 10.09
C GLU A 82 -5.46 8.58 8.94
N ILE A 83 -4.35 9.29 9.04
CA ILE A 83 -3.86 10.20 8.01
C ILE A 83 -2.68 9.57 7.27
N GLU A 84 -2.81 9.50 5.94
CA GLU A 84 -1.76 9.05 5.03
C GLU A 84 -1.27 10.24 4.18
N VAL A 85 0.06 10.41 4.09
CA VAL A 85 0.67 11.48 3.30
C VAL A 85 1.66 10.93 2.28
N PHE A 86 1.84 11.66 1.17
CA PHE A 86 2.88 11.31 0.21
C PHE A 86 4.25 11.70 0.75
N GLY A 87 5.14 10.71 0.87
CA GLY A 87 6.52 10.92 1.33
C GLY A 87 7.52 11.04 0.19
N HIS A 88 7.24 10.43 -0.99
CA HIS A 88 8.19 10.38 -2.10
C HIS A 88 7.52 10.23 -3.46
N GLY A 89 8.11 10.85 -4.49
CA GLY A 89 7.79 10.64 -5.89
C GLY A 89 7.12 11.85 -6.57
N ALA A 90 6.42 11.60 -7.67
CA ALA A 90 5.93 12.66 -8.54
C ALA A 90 4.91 13.59 -7.87
N LEU A 91 5.14 14.90 -8.00
CA LEU A 91 4.15 15.92 -7.65
C LEU A 91 3.25 16.25 -8.86
N CYS A 92 1.99 16.60 -8.54
CA CYS A 92 1.05 17.16 -9.52
C CYS A 92 1.12 18.69 -9.52
N MET A 93 1.01 19.30 -10.72
CA MET A 93 0.91 20.75 -10.86
C MET A 93 -0.49 21.26 -10.45
N CYS A 94 -1.52 20.46 -10.73
CA CYS A 94 -2.90 20.75 -10.36
C CYS A 94 -3.20 20.26 -8.95
N TYR A 95 -4.24 20.81 -8.33
CA TYR A 95 -4.80 20.25 -7.11
C TYR A 95 -5.09 18.76 -7.26
N SER A 96 -4.77 17.99 -6.23
CA SER A 96 -4.98 16.54 -6.21
C SER A 96 -6.45 16.21 -6.47
N GLY A 97 -6.71 15.30 -7.42
CA GLY A 97 -8.06 14.90 -7.80
C GLY A 97 -8.80 15.84 -8.78
N GLN A 98 -8.29 17.04 -9.04
CA GLN A 98 -8.99 18.08 -9.84
C GLN A 98 -8.43 18.26 -11.26
N CYS A 99 -7.43 17.47 -11.66
CA CYS A 99 -6.77 17.64 -12.94
C CYS A 99 -7.58 17.02 -14.09
N THR A 100 -8.00 17.84 -15.04
CA THR A 100 -8.67 17.42 -16.27
C THR A 100 -7.76 17.49 -17.51
N LEU A 101 -6.49 17.88 -17.37
CA LEU A 101 -5.60 18.17 -18.50
C LEU A 101 -5.45 16.97 -19.46
N SER A 102 -5.27 15.75 -18.93
CA SER A 102 -5.21 14.54 -19.77
C SER A 102 -6.53 14.23 -20.48
N ALA A 103 -7.67 14.59 -19.88
CA ALA A 103 -8.97 14.37 -20.51
C ALA A 103 -9.19 15.35 -21.67
N VAL A 104 -8.84 16.62 -21.49
CA VAL A 104 -8.97 17.65 -22.52
C VAL A 104 -8.05 17.38 -23.70
N LEU A 105 -6.78 17.02 -23.45
CA LEU A 105 -5.78 16.83 -24.51
C LEU A 105 -5.83 15.46 -25.20
N GLY A 106 -6.38 14.43 -24.56
CA GLY A 106 -6.30 13.09 -25.12
C GLY A 106 -7.40 12.13 -24.66
N GLY A 107 -8.51 12.61 -24.10
CA GLY A 107 -9.63 11.78 -23.67
C GLY A 107 -9.32 10.83 -22.49
N ARG A 108 -8.19 11.02 -21.79
CA ARG A 108 -7.68 10.14 -20.71
C ARG A 108 -7.92 10.74 -19.34
N SER A 109 -8.58 10.01 -18.46
CA SER A 109 -8.83 10.49 -17.09
C SER A 109 -7.68 10.14 -16.15
N GLY A 110 -7.05 11.15 -15.53
CA GLY A 110 -6.08 10.97 -14.46
C GLY A 110 -6.69 10.26 -13.23
N ASN A 111 -7.94 10.57 -12.90
CA ASN A 111 -8.67 9.96 -11.79
C ASN A 111 -9.01 8.48 -12.02
N ARG A 112 -8.98 8.03 -13.27
CA ARG A 112 -9.12 6.60 -13.63
C ARG A 112 -7.78 5.91 -13.86
N GLY A 113 -6.69 6.49 -13.35
CA GLY A 113 -5.35 5.93 -13.50
C GLY A 113 -4.73 6.08 -14.89
N LEU A 114 -5.33 6.85 -15.81
CA LEU A 114 -4.91 6.98 -17.20
C LEU A 114 -4.19 8.32 -17.50
N CYS A 115 -3.63 8.97 -16.47
CA CYS A 115 -2.89 10.23 -16.67
C CYS A 115 -1.74 10.05 -17.67
N ALA A 116 -1.75 10.83 -18.75
CA ALA A 116 -0.68 10.87 -19.75
C ALA A 116 0.48 11.80 -19.38
N GLN A 117 0.41 12.44 -18.20
CA GLN A 117 1.39 13.39 -17.70
C GLN A 117 1.64 14.60 -18.64
N PRO A 118 0.61 15.24 -19.24
CA PRO A 118 0.82 16.36 -20.16
C PRO A 118 1.55 17.54 -19.49
N CYS A 119 1.42 17.71 -18.16
CA CYS A 119 2.19 18.71 -17.42
C CYS A 119 3.73 18.51 -17.49
N ARG A 120 4.21 17.37 -18.02
CA ARG A 120 5.64 17.06 -18.20
C ARG A 120 6.16 17.33 -19.60
N LEU A 121 5.26 17.65 -20.53
CA LEU A 121 5.63 17.95 -21.91
C LEU A 121 6.27 19.33 -22.03
N ALA A 122 7.02 19.50 -23.09
CA ALA A 122 7.52 20.82 -23.51
C ALA A 122 6.39 21.62 -24.15
N TYR A 123 6.26 22.87 -23.79
CA TYR A 123 5.31 23.82 -24.33
C TYR A 123 6.04 24.97 -24.96
N ARG A 124 5.43 25.59 -25.98
CA ARG A 124 5.90 26.80 -26.61
C ARG A 124 4.73 27.79 -26.73
N TRP A 125 4.91 28.98 -26.20
CA TRP A 125 3.93 30.04 -26.35
C TRP A 125 4.07 30.71 -27.72
N PRO A 126 2.99 31.27 -28.26
CA PRO A 126 3.08 32.11 -29.47
C PRO A 126 4.11 33.22 -29.26
N GLY A 127 5.10 33.29 -30.18
CA GLY A 127 6.20 34.25 -30.08
C GLY A 127 7.49 33.74 -29.42
N ASP A 128 7.47 32.62 -28.68
CA ASP A 128 8.68 32.06 -28.12
C ASP A 128 9.54 31.36 -29.18
N ARG A 129 10.86 31.52 -29.08
CA ARG A 129 11.83 30.80 -29.92
C ARG A 129 12.14 29.39 -29.43
N GLN A 130 11.95 29.14 -28.17
CA GLN A 130 12.30 27.86 -27.53
C GLN A 130 11.11 27.27 -26.78
N THR A 131 11.11 25.94 -26.64
CA THR A 131 10.17 25.23 -25.79
C THR A 131 10.65 25.24 -24.32
N SER A 132 9.71 25.23 -23.38
CA SER A 132 9.98 25.12 -21.96
C SER A 132 9.04 24.10 -21.30
N HIS A 133 9.28 23.79 -20.05
CA HIS A 133 8.44 22.85 -19.28
C HIS A 133 7.77 23.58 -18.10
N PRO A 134 6.87 24.55 -18.37
CA PRO A 134 6.36 25.48 -17.37
C PRO A 134 5.46 24.83 -16.30
N LEU A 135 5.03 23.58 -16.52
CA LEU A 135 4.16 22.83 -15.61
C LEU A 135 4.87 21.64 -14.95
N SER A 136 6.16 21.43 -15.25
CA SER A 136 6.88 20.26 -14.73
C SER A 136 7.50 20.56 -13.36
N LEU A 137 6.93 19.98 -12.30
CA LEU A 137 7.51 20.05 -10.96
C LEU A 137 8.60 18.99 -10.77
N LYS A 138 9.58 19.28 -9.91
CA LYS A 138 10.50 18.30 -9.34
C LYS A 138 9.73 17.22 -8.58
N ASP A 139 10.37 16.11 -8.30
CA ASP A 139 9.78 15.06 -7.46
C ASP A 139 9.83 15.48 -5.98
N LEU A 140 8.86 14.99 -5.21
CA LEU A 140 8.82 15.14 -3.75
C LEU A 140 9.83 14.20 -3.11
N SER A 141 10.51 14.65 -2.07
CA SER A 141 11.12 13.77 -1.08
C SER A 141 11.02 14.38 0.30
N LEU A 142 10.32 13.69 1.21
CA LEU A 142 10.24 14.04 2.62
C LEU A 142 11.12 13.13 3.48
N ALA A 143 12.13 12.49 2.88
CA ALA A 143 13.04 11.59 3.58
C ALA A 143 13.79 12.24 4.75
N GLY A 144 14.10 13.55 4.66
CA GLY A 144 14.68 14.33 5.77
C GLY A 144 13.66 14.87 6.76
N HIS A 145 12.39 14.46 6.71
CA HIS A 145 11.32 14.91 7.60
C HIS A 145 10.56 13.75 8.26
N LEU A 146 11.12 12.54 8.23
CA LEU A 146 10.42 11.34 8.74
C LEU A 146 10.09 11.47 10.23
N GLY A 147 11.03 11.88 11.06
CA GLY A 147 10.79 12.13 12.49
C GLY A 147 9.70 13.18 12.72
N GLN A 148 9.71 14.27 11.94
CA GLN A 148 8.67 15.30 12.01
C GLN A 148 7.29 14.76 11.66
N LEU A 149 7.18 13.90 10.64
CA LEU A 149 5.92 13.27 10.23
C LEU A 149 5.42 12.27 11.29
N GLU A 150 6.32 11.53 11.91
CA GLU A 150 6.02 10.62 13.03
C GLU A 150 5.49 11.41 14.23
N GLU A 151 6.17 12.50 14.62
CA GLU A 151 5.74 13.40 15.71
C GLU A 151 4.38 14.07 15.44
N MET A 152 4.04 14.32 14.19
CA MET A 152 2.71 14.83 13.80
C MET A 152 1.60 13.80 13.98
N GLY A 153 1.91 12.52 14.08
CA GLY A 153 0.94 11.43 14.12
C GLY A 153 0.49 10.94 12.74
N VAL A 154 1.32 11.12 11.71
CA VAL A 154 1.06 10.54 10.38
C VAL A 154 1.10 9.03 10.47
N ALA A 155 -0.01 8.37 10.16
CA ALA A 155 -0.15 6.91 10.29
C ALA A 155 0.51 6.13 9.14
N CYS A 156 0.62 6.73 7.95
CA CYS A 156 1.13 6.04 6.77
C CYS A 156 1.84 7.00 5.80
N LEU A 157 2.96 6.55 5.26
CA LEU A 157 3.68 7.23 4.17
C LEU A 157 3.42 6.53 2.84
N LYS A 158 3.04 7.31 1.84
CA LYS A 158 2.83 6.84 0.48
C LYS A 158 4.00 7.17 -0.43
N ILE A 159 4.58 6.14 -1.04
CA ILE A 159 5.59 6.27 -2.09
C ILE A 159 4.89 6.19 -3.44
N GLU A 160 5.02 7.24 -4.26
CA GLU A 160 4.49 7.26 -5.63
C GLU A 160 5.50 6.60 -6.59
N GLY A 161 5.05 5.59 -7.33
CA GLY A 161 5.99 4.87 -8.18
C GLY A 161 5.37 3.85 -9.14
N ARG A 162 4.03 3.89 -9.35
CA ARG A 162 3.32 2.92 -10.18
C ARG A 162 3.93 2.69 -11.58
N MET A 163 4.44 3.75 -12.20
CA MET A 163 5.04 3.70 -13.54
C MET A 163 6.58 3.61 -13.50
N LYS A 164 7.13 3.28 -12.33
CA LYS A 164 8.57 3.15 -12.14
C LYS A 164 9.01 1.69 -12.18
N ARG A 165 10.30 1.49 -12.41
CA ARG A 165 10.92 0.16 -12.38
C ARG A 165 10.91 -0.42 -10.97
N PRO A 166 10.87 -1.76 -10.83
CA PRO A 166 10.97 -2.42 -9.52
C PRO A 166 12.19 -1.99 -8.71
N GLU A 167 13.33 -1.76 -9.37
CA GLU A 167 14.57 -1.32 -8.72
C GLU A 167 14.42 0.05 -8.05
N TYR A 168 13.69 0.99 -8.67
CA TYR A 168 13.36 2.26 -8.04
C TYR A 168 12.55 2.05 -6.77
N VAL A 169 11.52 1.22 -6.83
CA VAL A 169 10.68 0.92 -5.65
C VAL A 169 11.53 0.28 -4.55
N ALA A 170 12.40 -0.67 -4.90
CA ALA A 170 13.28 -1.34 -3.94
C ALA A 170 14.23 -0.35 -3.25
N VAL A 171 14.91 0.54 -4.01
CA VAL A 171 15.81 1.56 -3.42
C VAL A 171 15.07 2.50 -2.49
N VAL A 172 13.96 3.08 -2.96
CA VAL A 172 13.22 4.08 -2.18
C VAL A 172 12.65 3.43 -0.91
N THR A 173 12.00 2.28 -1.04
CA THR A 173 11.40 1.59 0.11
C THR A 173 12.45 1.16 1.12
N ALA A 174 13.60 0.63 0.67
CA ALA A 174 14.66 0.19 1.57
C ALA A 174 15.20 1.36 2.41
N ILE A 175 15.45 2.52 1.80
CA ILE A 175 15.98 3.70 2.49
C ILE A 175 14.95 4.24 3.50
N TYR A 176 13.69 4.42 3.07
CA TYR A 176 12.64 4.90 3.96
C TYR A 176 12.36 3.95 5.12
N ALA A 177 12.30 2.64 4.85
CA ALA A 177 12.08 1.63 5.89
C ALA A 177 13.24 1.54 6.88
N ALA A 178 14.50 1.70 6.42
CA ALA A 178 15.67 1.72 7.31
C ALA A 178 15.64 2.97 8.19
N ALA A 179 15.41 4.14 7.61
CA ALA A 179 15.37 5.41 8.32
C ALA A 179 14.27 5.43 9.41
N LEU A 180 13.07 4.94 9.08
CA LEU A 180 11.95 4.82 10.05
C LEU A 180 12.27 3.82 11.16
N ARG A 181 12.76 2.62 10.83
CA ARG A 181 13.08 1.59 11.83
C ARG A 181 14.17 2.01 12.79
N GLU A 182 15.16 2.77 12.31
CA GLU A 182 16.31 3.23 13.07
C GLU A 182 16.09 4.61 13.69
N HIS A 183 14.90 5.21 13.50
CA HIS A 183 14.54 6.56 13.97
C HIS A 183 15.61 7.62 13.64
N ARG A 184 16.07 7.63 12.40
CA ARG A 184 17.12 8.54 11.92
C ARG A 184 16.77 9.19 10.58
N GLU A 185 17.47 10.27 10.28
CA GLU A 185 17.45 10.82 8.93
C GLU A 185 18.28 9.96 7.96
N PRO A 186 17.93 9.92 6.66
CA PRO A 186 18.79 9.31 5.65
C PRO A 186 20.15 9.98 5.56
N THR A 187 21.17 9.19 5.38
CA THR A 187 22.54 9.66 5.17
C THR A 187 22.67 10.41 3.82
N ARG A 188 23.76 11.18 3.66
CA ARG A 188 24.06 11.82 2.37
C ARG A 188 24.16 10.83 1.21
N LYS A 189 24.68 9.63 1.47
CA LYS A 189 24.77 8.56 0.47
C LYS A 189 23.38 8.05 0.08
N GLU A 190 22.49 7.83 1.05
CA GLU A 190 21.12 7.40 0.80
C GLU A 190 20.33 8.48 0.04
N MET A 191 20.48 9.75 0.39
CA MET A 191 19.87 10.86 -0.36
C MET A 191 20.35 10.92 -1.80
N ALA A 192 21.65 10.71 -2.04
CA ALA A 192 22.21 10.62 -3.40
C ALA A 192 21.68 9.40 -4.18
N GLN A 193 21.45 8.26 -3.50
CA GLN A 193 20.84 7.08 -4.09
C GLN A 193 19.36 7.31 -4.46
N LEU A 194 18.59 7.99 -3.61
CA LEU A 194 17.20 8.38 -3.92
C LEU A 194 17.17 9.27 -5.18
N GLU A 195 18.04 10.27 -5.25
CA GLU A 195 18.11 11.18 -6.40
C GLU A 195 18.53 10.46 -7.68
N ALA A 196 19.54 9.59 -7.60
CA ALA A 196 20.02 8.80 -8.72
C ALA A 196 18.99 7.77 -9.21
N ALA A 197 18.23 7.14 -8.30
CA ALA A 197 17.19 6.18 -8.65
C ALA A 197 16.12 6.81 -9.55
N PHE A 198 15.65 8.00 -9.20
CA PHE A 198 14.85 8.84 -10.10
C PHE A 198 14.63 10.23 -9.49
N SER A 199 14.99 11.27 -10.23
CA SER A 199 14.59 12.64 -9.93
C SER A 199 14.43 13.48 -11.22
N ARG A 200 13.73 14.61 -11.09
CA ARG A 200 13.63 15.65 -12.11
C ARG A 200 14.47 16.85 -11.67
N GLN A 201 15.80 16.74 -11.81
CA GLN A 201 16.76 17.75 -11.34
C GLN A 201 16.67 17.96 -9.81
N GLY A 202 16.69 16.85 -9.06
CA GLY A 202 16.57 16.83 -7.62
C GLY A 202 15.13 16.79 -7.12
N PHE A 203 14.98 17.09 -5.84
CA PHE A 203 13.71 17.03 -5.12
C PHE A 203 13.21 18.42 -4.75
N THR A 204 11.92 18.50 -4.41
CA THR A 204 11.31 19.67 -3.81
C THR A 204 10.47 19.29 -2.60
N GLN A 205 10.45 20.19 -1.62
CA GLN A 205 9.60 20.15 -0.43
C GLN A 205 8.73 21.40 -0.36
N GLY A 206 8.60 22.10 -1.48
CA GLY A 206 8.00 23.44 -1.52
C GLY A 206 6.57 23.50 -0.99
N TYR A 207 5.76 22.47 -1.21
CA TYR A 207 4.42 22.41 -0.62
C TYR A 207 4.47 22.15 0.88
N PHE A 208 5.25 21.15 1.30
CA PHE A 208 5.37 20.78 2.72
C PHE A 208 5.89 21.93 3.59
N LEU A 209 6.87 22.68 3.08
CA LEU A 209 7.46 23.83 3.77
C LEU A 209 6.72 25.15 3.53
N ASP A 210 5.61 25.12 2.81
CA ASP A 210 4.85 26.31 2.32
C ASP A 210 5.71 27.34 1.57
N ARG A 211 6.72 26.88 0.85
CA ARG A 211 7.67 27.69 0.04
C ARG A 211 7.45 27.43 -1.44
N LYS A 212 6.33 27.92 -1.94
CA LYS A 212 5.96 27.76 -3.37
C LYS A 212 6.75 28.75 -4.22
N GLY A 213 7.19 28.31 -5.41
CA GLY A 213 7.90 29.20 -6.32
C GLY A 213 8.68 28.46 -7.41
N PRO A 214 9.48 29.20 -8.23
CA PRO A 214 10.23 28.65 -9.36
C PRO A 214 11.18 27.51 -9.02
N ALA A 215 11.72 27.46 -7.80
CA ALA A 215 12.61 26.39 -7.33
C ALA A 215 11.95 24.99 -7.30
N MET A 216 10.61 24.93 -7.32
CA MET A 216 9.87 23.67 -7.37
C MET A 216 9.87 23.02 -8.76
N PHE A 217 10.22 23.75 -9.82
CA PHE A 217 10.16 23.25 -11.18
C PHE A 217 11.44 22.53 -11.57
N GLY A 218 11.30 21.47 -12.39
CA GLY A 218 12.42 20.70 -12.89
C GLY A 218 11.97 19.67 -13.92
N THR A 219 12.93 19.22 -14.73
CA THR A 219 12.72 18.23 -15.79
C THR A 219 13.75 17.13 -15.66
N ARG A 220 13.48 15.96 -16.20
CA ARG A 220 14.52 14.94 -16.39
C ARG A 220 15.09 15.14 -17.79
N PRO A 221 16.40 15.37 -17.94
CA PRO A 221 17.02 15.53 -19.26
C PRO A 221 16.81 14.27 -20.11
N GLU A 222 16.59 14.46 -21.41
CA GLU A 222 16.53 13.36 -22.35
C GLU A 222 17.85 12.57 -22.34
N GLY A 223 17.78 11.25 -22.48
CA GLY A 223 18.96 10.38 -22.44
C GLY A 223 19.55 10.13 -21.06
N THR A 224 18.94 10.64 -19.97
CA THR A 224 19.35 10.28 -18.59
C THR A 224 19.29 8.77 -18.41
N ARG A 225 20.46 8.14 -18.19
CA ARG A 225 20.56 6.70 -17.97
C ARG A 225 20.20 6.34 -16.53
N ASP A 226 19.64 5.16 -16.36
CA ASP A 226 19.42 4.60 -15.03
C ASP A 226 20.75 4.21 -14.37
N PRO A 227 20.90 4.30 -13.05
CA PRO A 227 22.10 3.96 -12.32
C PRO A 227 22.30 2.43 -12.26
N ALA A 228 23.06 1.88 -13.23
CA ALA A 228 23.17 0.44 -13.45
C ALA A 228 23.61 -0.34 -12.19
N ASP A 229 24.66 0.13 -11.50
CA ASP A 229 25.20 -0.54 -10.30
C ASP A 229 24.21 -0.51 -9.14
N LEU A 230 23.57 0.65 -8.90
CA LEU A 230 22.54 0.80 -7.86
C LEU A 230 21.37 -0.14 -8.13
N PHE A 231 20.91 -0.20 -9.38
CA PHE A 231 19.79 -1.05 -9.76
C PHE A 231 20.14 -2.54 -9.75
N ALA A 232 21.38 -2.91 -10.10
CA ALA A 232 21.86 -4.28 -9.96
C ALA A 232 21.88 -4.73 -8.49
N GLN A 233 22.29 -3.85 -7.57
CA GLN A 233 22.22 -4.11 -6.13
C GLN A 233 20.76 -4.20 -5.65
N ALA A 234 19.92 -3.25 -6.04
CA ALA A 234 18.52 -3.23 -5.65
C ALA A 234 17.73 -4.46 -6.13
N LYS A 235 18.06 -4.97 -7.32
CA LYS A 235 17.46 -6.20 -7.84
C LYS A 235 17.62 -7.39 -6.89
N GLN A 236 18.72 -7.45 -6.15
CA GLN A 236 18.98 -8.53 -5.21
C GLN A 236 17.97 -8.59 -4.05
N PHE A 237 17.35 -7.44 -3.68
CA PHE A 237 16.34 -7.38 -2.62
C PHE A 237 15.08 -8.20 -2.91
N TYR A 238 14.76 -8.44 -4.17
CA TYR A 238 13.53 -9.16 -4.54
C TYR A 238 13.80 -10.41 -5.40
N THR A 239 15.07 -10.73 -5.71
CA THR A 239 15.39 -11.95 -6.50
C THR A 239 16.04 -13.05 -5.68
N ARG A 240 16.57 -12.76 -4.49
CA ARG A 240 17.31 -13.73 -3.66
C ARG A 240 16.45 -14.55 -2.69
N GLY A 241 15.14 -14.55 -2.85
CA GLY A 241 14.21 -15.28 -1.98
C GLY A 241 13.73 -14.47 -0.80
N GLU A 242 13.19 -15.15 0.21
CA GLU A 242 12.56 -14.53 1.36
C GLU A 242 13.60 -13.93 2.32
N HIS A 243 13.48 -12.64 2.62
CA HIS A 243 14.38 -11.92 3.54
C HIS A 243 13.77 -11.68 4.93
N ARG A 244 12.49 -11.99 5.11
CA ARG A 244 11.78 -11.89 6.38
C ARG A 244 11.05 -13.19 6.64
N PRO A 245 11.79 -14.25 6.99
CA PRO A 245 11.17 -15.53 7.27
C PRO A 245 10.21 -15.39 8.45
N VAL A 246 9.10 -16.13 8.37
CA VAL A 246 8.11 -16.19 9.44
C VAL A 246 8.65 -17.11 10.52
N PRO A 247 8.84 -16.62 11.76
CA PRO A 247 9.25 -17.46 12.88
C PRO A 247 8.18 -18.52 13.17
N VAL A 248 8.61 -19.78 13.32
CA VAL A 248 7.71 -20.88 13.65
C VAL A 248 8.27 -21.73 14.77
N THR A 249 7.42 -22.08 15.73
CA THR A 249 7.70 -23.10 16.75
C THR A 249 7.12 -24.42 16.27
N LEU A 250 7.92 -25.49 16.33
CA LEU A 250 7.51 -26.84 16.00
C LEU A 250 7.51 -27.71 17.24
N SER A 251 6.48 -28.54 17.42
CA SER A 251 6.41 -29.55 18.48
C SER A 251 6.03 -30.90 17.87
N ALA A 252 6.90 -31.88 18.00
CA ALA A 252 6.71 -33.23 17.49
C ALA A 252 6.62 -34.25 18.66
N ARG A 253 5.66 -35.16 18.56
CA ARG A 253 5.53 -36.27 19.48
C ARG A 253 5.37 -37.59 18.74
N GLY A 254 6.18 -38.58 19.12
CA GLY A 254 6.10 -39.93 18.56
C GLY A 254 6.31 -40.97 19.63
N GLN A 255 5.27 -41.79 19.87
CA GLN A 255 5.26 -42.87 20.83
C GLN A 255 4.85 -44.18 20.14
N LEU A 256 5.22 -45.32 20.72
CA LEU A 256 4.91 -46.61 20.14
C LEU A 256 3.40 -46.81 20.01
N GLY A 257 2.93 -47.19 18.83
CA GLY A 257 1.52 -47.48 18.57
C GLY A 257 0.62 -46.25 18.41
N GLU A 258 1.14 -45.05 18.60
CA GLU A 258 0.40 -43.81 18.39
C GLU A 258 0.85 -43.14 17.07
N PRO A 259 -0.04 -42.53 16.28
CA PRO A 259 0.38 -41.70 15.15
C PRO A 259 1.31 -40.59 15.60
N VAL A 260 2.40 -40.37 14.83
CA VAL A 260 3.26 -39.21 15.09
C VAL A 260 2.46 -37.93 14.86
N THR A 261 2.52 -37.03 15.81
CA THR A 261 1.92 -35.69 15.70
C THR A 261 3.00 -34.65 15.52
N LEU A 262 2.75 -33.68 14.62
CA LEU A 262 3.57 -32.47 14.46
C LEU A 262 2.66 -31.24 14.49
N THR A 263 2.97 -30.33 15.41
CA THR A 263 2.28 -29.03 15.53
C THR A 263 3.24 -27.93 15.14
N ALA A 264 2.78 -27.03 14.28
CA ALA A 264 3.47 -25.77 13.96
C ALA A 264 2.63 -24.60 14.47
N ARG A 265 3.31 -23.62 15.06
CA ARG A 265 2.71 -22.35 15.50
C ARG A 265 3.58 -21.19 15.07
N ASP A 266 2.97 -20.17 14.45
CA ASP A 266 3.66 -18.92 14.10
C ASP A 266 3.54 -17.84 15.19
N ALA A 267 4.22 -16.71 14.97
CA ALA A 267 4.20 -15.56 15.86
C ALA A 267 2.83 -14.84 15.90
N ASP A 268 2.00 -15.00 14.87
CA ASP A 268 0.67 -14.41 14.77
C ASP A 268 -0.40 -15.26 15.45
N GLY A 269 -0.02 -16.46 15.94
CA GLY A 269 -0.87 -17.36 16.70
C GLY A 269 -1.58 -18.43 15.88
N HIS A 270 -1.36 -18.50 14.56
CA HIS A 270 -1.89 -19.61 13.76
C HIS A 270 -1.24 -20.93 14.20
N THR A 271 -2.06 -21.94 14.39
CA THR A 271 -1.61 -23.25 14.86
C THR A 271 -2.20 -24.34 13.97
N VAL A 272 -1.35 -25.23 13.49
CA VAL A 272 -1.75 -26.39 12.68
C VAL A 272 -1.08 -27.64 13.21
N THR A 273 -1.84 -28.71 13.32
CA THR A 273 -1.36 -30.04 13.71
C THR A 273 -1.66 -31.03 12.60
N ALA A 274 -0.67 -31.82 12.23
CA ALA A 274 -0.82 -32.96 11.31
C ALA A 274 -0.41 -34.25 12.01
N GLN A 275 -0.95 -35.39 11.52
CA GLN A 275 -0.68 -36.71 12.03
C GLN A 275 -0.06 -37.58 10.94
N GLY A 276 1.02 -38.28 11.29
CA GLY A 276 1.70 -39.20 10.40
C GLY A 276 1.58 -40.68 10.84
N ALA A 277 2.30 -41.54 10.15
CA ALA A 277 2.34 -42.95 10.49
C ALA A 277 2.86 -43.19 11.92
N ALA A 278 2.32 -44.20 12.61
CA ALA A 278 2.82 -44.61 13.92
C ALA A 278 4.24 -45.18 13.80
N PRO A 279 5.18 -44.79 14.69
CA PRO A 279 6.49 -45.39 14.77
C PRO A 279 6.40 -46.89 15.13
N GLN A 280 7.34 -47.65 14.59
CA GLN A 280 7.45 -49.09 14.87
C GLN A 280 8.70 -49.37 15.69
N PRO A 281 8.77 -50.49 16.43
CA PRO A 281 10.02 -50.89 17.04
C PRO A 281 11.12 -51.02 15.99
N ALA A 282 12.29 -50.50 16.30
CA ALA A 282 13.42 -50.57 15.37
C ALA A 282 13.92 -52.01 15.23
N ARG A 283 14.02 -52.49 13.98
CA ARG A 283 14.58 -53.81 13.67
C ARG A 283 16.12 -53.88 13.68
N THR A 284 16.75 -52.76 13.32
CA THR A 284 18.22 -52.65 13.25
C THR A 284 18.71 -51.43 14.01
N ARG A 285 18.44 -50.22 13.53
CA ARG A 285 18.92 -48.97 14.15
C ARG A 285 17.72 -48.05 14.44
N PRO A 286 17.52 -47.72 15.73
CA PRO A 286 16.47 -46.75 16.09
C PRO A 286 16.77 -45.35 15.54
N VAL A 287 15.74 -44.57 15.28
CA VAL A 287 15.84 -43.14 14.94
C VAL A 287 15.76 -42.35 16.24
N THR A 288 16.71 -41.45 16.44
CA THR A 288 16.77 -40.60 17.64
C THR A 288 15.93 -39.32 17.47
N GLY A 289 15.52 -38.75 18.62
CA GLY A 289 14.84 -37.44 18.63
C GLY A 289 15.65 -36.33 17.94
N GLU A 290 16.99 -36.37 18.08
CA GLU A 290 17.91 -35.45 17.40
C GLU A 290 17.84 -35.57 15.87
N GLN A 291 17.74 -36.80 15.35
CA GLN A 291 17.60 -37.03 13.90
C GLN A 291 16.25 -36.54 13.38
N ILE A 292 15.18 -36.72 14.16
CA ILE A 292 13.85 -36.16 13.87
C ILE A 292 13.94 -34.62 13.84
N ALA A 293 14.51 -34.03 14.89
CA ALA A 293 14.70 -32.57 14.98
C ALA A 293 15.48 -32.03 13.79
N ALA A 294 16.58 -32.66 13.42
CA ALA A 294 17.40 -32.25 12.26
C ALA A 294 16.67 -32.31 10.91
N GLN A 295 15.65 -33.19 10.78
CA GLN A 295 14.80 -33.21 9.58
C GLN A 295 13.71 -32.15 9.64
N LEU A 296 13.10 -31.93 10.79
CA LEU A 296 12.04 -30.92 10.98
C LEU A 296 12.58 -29.49 10.82
N ALA A 297 13.81 -29.22 11.22
CA ALA A 297 14.47 -27.93 11.09
C ALA A 297 14.74 -27.52 9.62
N LYS A 298 14.62 -28.43 8.65
CA LYS A 298 14.89 -28.15 7.22
C LYS A 298 13.69 -27.47 6.56
N THR A 299 13.53 -26.18 6.75
CA THR A 299 12.43 -25.37 6.14
C THR A 299 12.82 -24.67 4.84
N GLY A 300 13.98 -24.97 4.27
CA GLY A 300 14.44 -24.39 3.01
C GLY A 300 13.40 -24.52 1.89
N GLY A 301 13.23 -23.45 1.10
CA GLY A 301 12.20 -23.35 0.06
C GLY A 301 10.82 -22.95 0.56
N THR A 302 10.67 -22.65 1.87
CA THR A 302 9.45 -22.10 2.47
C THR A 302 9.72 -20.70 3.04
N VAL A 303 8.67 -19.99 3.44
CA VAL A 303 8.77 -18.69 4.12
C VAL A 303 9.12 -18.81 5.60
N TYR A 304 9.23 -20.03 6.15
CA TYR A 304 9.36 -20.26 7.59
C TYR A 304 10.81 -20.42 8.04
N ALA A 305 11.11 -19.89 9.23
CA ALA A 305 12.34 -20.19 9.98
C ALA A 305 11.97 -20.78 11.35
N VAL A 306 12.50 -21.96 11.65
CA VAL A 306 12.26 -22.59 12.95
C VAL A 306 12.99 -21.79 14.02
N GLN A 307 12.22 -21.20 14.95
CA GLN A 307 12.71 -20.45 16.10
C GLN A 307 12.89 -21.36 17.32
N ASP A 308 11.95 -22.29 17.54
CA ASP A 308 12.00 -23.28 18.59
C ASP A 308 11.48 -24.63 18.09
N LEU A 309 12.06 -25.72 18.59
CA LEU A 309 11.73 -27.08 18.16
C LEU A 309 11.80 -28.03 19.35
N GLN A 310 10.67 -28.58 19.70
CA GLN A 310 10.52 -29.57 20.78
C GLN A 310 10.19 -30.95 20.18
N VAL A 311 10.91 -32.00 20.60
CA VAL A 311 10.73 -33.36 20.11
C VAL A 311 10.61 -34.31 21.31
N ASP A 312 9.41 -34.84 21.55
CA ASP A 312 9.13 -35.93 22.45
C ASP A 312 9.11 -37.25 21.65
N TRP A 313 10.18 -38.04 21.75
CA TRP A 313 10.38 -39.22 20.94
C TRP A 313 10.71 -40.44 21.81
N GLY A 314 9.90 -41.50 21.67
CA GLY A 314 10.08 -42.75 22.41
C GLY A 314 11.38 -43.48 22.04
N GLU A 315 11.97 -44.17 22.99
CA GLU A 315 13.19 -44.95 22.81
C GLU A 315 12.97 -46.19 21.92
N GLY A 316 13.99 -46.59 21.20
CA GLY A 316 13.96 -47.82 20.39
C GLY A 316 13.03 -47.77 19.17
N LEU A 317 12.50 -46.62 18.82
CA LEU A 317 11.55 -46.45 17.71
C LEU A 317 12.23 -46.21 16.39
N SER A 318 11.52 -46.56 15.31
CA SER A 318 11.90 -46.28 13.93
C SER A 318 10.75 -45.69 13.15
N LEU A 319 11.02 -44.65 12.36
CA LEU A 319 10.12 -44.07 11.39
C LEU A 319 10.94 -43.64 10.15
N PRO A 320 10.51 -43.93 8.93
CA PRO A 320 11.21 -43.45 7.74
C PRO A 320 11.33 -41.93 7.76
N LEU A 321 12.54 -41.38 7.53
CA LEU A 321 12.76 -39.94 7.48
C LEU A 321 11.94 -39.25 6.36
N SER A 322 11.56 -39.98 5.31
CA SER A 322 10.63 -39.54 4.29
C SER A 322 9.25 -39.22 4.84
N ALA A 323 8.75 -40.01 5.84
CA ALA A 323 7.49 -39.77 6.51
C ALA A 323 7.57 -38.50 7.38
N VAL A 324 8.68 -38.29 8.10
CA VAL A 324 8.93 -37.04 8.86
C VAL A 324 8.92 -35.83 7.94
N ASN A 325 9.57 -35.94 6.78
CA ASN A 325 9.61 -34.86 5.78
C ASN A 325 8.24 -34.59 5.15
N ALA A 326 7.40 -35.63 4.94
CA ALA A 326 6.03 -35.48 4.45
C ALA A 326 5.19 -34.74 5.48
N LEU A 327 5.25 -35.15 6.74
CA LEU A 327 4.53 -34.53 7.86
C LEU A 327 4.91 -33.06 8.04
N ARG A 328 6.21 -32.72 7.95
CA ARG A 328 6.67 -31.33 7.97
C ARG A 328 6.05 -30.51 6.82
N ARG A 329 6.06 -31.03 5.59
CA ARG A 329 5.48 -30.32 4.45
C ARG A 329 3.98 -30.13 4.61
N GLU A 330 3.28 -31.12 5.13
CA GLU A 330 1.84 -31.05 5.37
C GLU A 330 1.50 -29.97 6.41
N VAL A 331 2.20 -29.95 7.54
CA VAL A 331 1.92 -28.98 8.60
C VAL A 331 2.25 -27.55 8.16
N LEU A 332 3.35 -27.34 7.42
CA LEU A 332 3.70 -26.04 6.90
C LEU A 332 2.75 -25.57 5.80
N ALA A 333 2.29 -26.47 4.92
CA ALA A 333 1.25 -26.14 3.94
C ALA A 333 -0.09 -25.79 4.59
N GLY A 334 -0.46 -26.49 5.67
CA GLY A 334 -1.63 -26.12 6.47
C GLY A 334 -1.47 -24.75 7.14
N LEU A 335 -0.25 -24.42 7.58
CA LEU A 335 0.04 -23.11 8.16
C LEU A 335 -0.05 -22.01 7.11
N ASP A 336 0.42 -22.25 5.86
CA ASP A 336 0.22 -21.35 4.73
C ASP A 336 -1.27 -21.08 4.49
N GLN A 337 -2.10 -22.12 4.49
CA GLN A 337 -3.55 -21.98 4.32
C GLN A 337 -4.18 -21.16 5.45
N ALA A 338 -3.78 -21.42 6.70
CA ALA A 338 -4.30 -20.68 7.86
C ALA A 338 -3.91 -19.19 7.80
N ARG A 339 -2.67 -18.90 7.41
CA ARG A 339 -2.15 -17.53 7.30
C ARG A 339 -2.74 -16.74 6.12
N THR A 340 -3.04 -17.43 5.03
CA THR A 340 -3.59 -16.81 3.82
C THR A 340 -5.10 -16.87 3.73
N ALA A 341 -5.76 -17.47 4.72
CA ALA A 341 -7.21 -17.51 4.77
C ALA A 341 -7.78 -16.08 4.83
N PRO A 342 -8.65 -15.68 3.90
CA PRO A 342 -9.26 -14.37 3.96
C PRO A 342 -10.11 -14.22 5.21
N PRO A 343 -10.15 -13.02 5.83
CA PRO A 343 -11.03 -12.78 6.97
C PRO A 343 -12.49 -12.97 6.54
N ALA A 344 -13.29 -13.58 7.41
CA ALA A 344 -14.73 -13.67 7.18
C ALA A 344 -15.34 -12.25 7.22
N ARG A 345 -15.92 -11.80 6.10
CA ARG A 345 -16.59 -10.50 5.97
C ARG A 345 -17.99 -10.68 5.42
N GLU A 346 -18.90 -9.87 5.91
CA GLU A 346 -20.26 -9.86 5.40
C GLU A 346 -20.32 -9.21 4.01
N THR A 347 -21.04 -9.85 3.08
CA THR A 347 -21.41 -9.24 1.80
C THR A 347 -22.94 -9.27 1.63
N ARG A 348 -23.51 -8.15 1.19
CA ARG A 348 -24.95 -7.97 1.01
C ARG A 348 -25.28 -7.72 -0.46
N PRO A 349 -26.39 -8.24 -0.97
CA PRO A 349 -26.81 -7.97 -2.35
C PRO A 349 -27.15 -6.49 -2.52
N PHE A 350 -26.74 -5.92 -3.65
CA PHE A 350 -27.12 -4.57 -4.02
C PHE A 350 -28.49 -4.54 -4.69
N ALA A 351 -29.47 -3.93 -4.04
CA ALA A 351 -30.74 -3.62 -4.65
C ALA A 351 -30.65 -2.26 -5.39
N ARG A 352 -30.77 -2.28 -6.72
CA ARG A 352 -30.81 -1.02 -7.48
C ARG A 352 -31.99 -0.16 -7.01
N PRO A 353 -31.79 1.09 -6.63
CA PRO A 353 -32.89 1.98 -6.36
C PRO A 353 -33.79 2.07 -7.61
N LYS A 354 -35.10 1.95 -7.42
CA LYS A 354 -36.03 2.19 -8.51
C LYS A 354 -35.89 3.66 -8.94
N ALA A 355 -35.68 3.88 -10.24
CA ALA A 355 -35.68 5.22 -10.78
C ALA A 355 -36.99 5.92 -10.37
N ARG A 356 -36.93 7.07 -9.70
CA ARG A 356 -38.08 7.90 -9.49
C ARG A 356 -38.54 8.40 -10.87
N LYS A 357 -39.69 7.91 -11.35
CA LYS A 357 -40.41 8.54 -12.45
C LYS A 357 -41.10 9.77 -11.85
N GLY A 358 -40.39 10.87 -11.78
CA GLY A 358 -40.99 12.16 -11.55
C GLY A 358 -41.65 12.69 -12.84
N PRO A 359 -42.66 13.56 -12.79
CA PRO A 359 -43.07 14.36 -13.94
C PRO A 359 -41.77 15.04 -14.44
N GLY A 360 -41.57 15.08 -15.75
CA GLY A 360 -40.40 15.71 -16.35
C GLY A 360 -40.35 17.19 -15.99
N GLU A 361 -39.68 17.50 -14.89
CA GLU A 361 -39.35 18.89 -14.59
C GLU A 361 -38.35 19.37 -15.64
N PRO A 362 -38.48 20.62 -16.10
CA PRO A 362 -37.46 21.19 -16.99
C PRO A 362 -36.09 21.08 -16.33
N PRO A 363 -35.02 20.88 -17.09
CA PRO A 363 -33.68 20.71 -16.54
C PRO A 363 -33.31 21.91 -15.68
N ALA A 364 -33.03 21.65 -14.40
CA ALA A 364 -32.55 22.68 -13.48
C ALA A 364 -31.09 22.95 -13.76
N PHE A 365 -30.67 24.19 -13.82
CA PHE A 365 -29.24 24.54 -13.88
C PHE A 365 -28.65 24.41 -12.48
N THR A 366 -27.54 23.63 -12.39
CA THR A 366 -26.75 23.55 -11.17
C THR A 366 -25.46 24.33 -11.41
N LEU A 367 -25.24 25.38 -10.63
CA LEU A 367 -24.01 26.16 -10.65
C LEU A 367 -23.09 25.67 -9.52
N SER A 368 -21.84 25.36 -9.86
CA SER A 368 -20.80 25.01 -8.90
C SER A 368 -19.82 26.17 -8.73
N PHE A 369 -19.68 26.65 -7.51
CA PHE A 369 -18.77 27.72 -7.15
C PHE A 369 -17.66 27.18 -6.24
N ARG A 370 -16.45 27.71 -6.40
CA ARG A 370 -15.29 27.38 -5.55
C ARG A 370 -15.06 28.38 -4.42
N ARG A 371 -15.66 29.59 -4.52
CA ARG A 371 -15.54 30.68 -3.57
C ARG A 371 -16.88 31.38 -3.41
N TRP A 372 -17.18 31.83 -2.21
CA TRP A 372 -18.42 32.56 -1.90
C TRP A 372 -18.56 33.85 -2.71
N GLU A 373 -17.44 34.53 -3.00
CA GLU A 373 -17.42 35.79 -3.76
C GLU A 373 -17.85 35.62 -5.22
N GLN A 374 -17.86 34.38 -5.73
CA GLN A 374 -18.39 34.05 -7.05
C GLN A 374 -19.93 34.00 -7.08
N LEU A 375 -20.56 33.89 -5.91
CA LEU A 375 -21.99 33.95 -5.70
C LEU A 375 -22.43 35.41 -5.56
N SER A 376 -22.49 36.15 -6.67
CA SER A 376 -23.04 37.47 -6.68
C SER A 376 -24.59 37.37 -6.84
N PRO A 377 -25.38 37.98 -5.94
CA PRO A 377 -26.85 38.03 -6.11
C PRO A 377 -27.30 38.51 -7.47
N ALA A 378 -26.59 39.50 -8.04
CA ALA A 378 -26.89 40.03 -9.37
C ALA A 378 -26.64 39.03 -10.53
N ARG A 379 -25.91 37.94 -10.32
CA ARG A 379 -25.71 36.87 -11.31
C ARG A 379 -26.71 35.73 -11.18
N LEU A 380 -27.37 35.60 -10.02
CA LEU A 380 -28.44 34.62 -9.81
C LEU A 380 -29.75 35.05 -10.45
N ASP A 381 -29.99 36.37 -10.55
CA ASP A 381 -31.22 36.92 -11.11
C ASP A 381 -31.22 37.00 -12.64
N GLN A 382 -30.08 36.87 -13.29
CA GLN A 382 -29.96 37.07 -14.75
C GLN A 382 -30.28 35.81 -15.57
N GLY A 383 -30.40 34.65 -14.96
CA GLY A 383 -30.55 33.37 -15.67
C GLY A 383 -29.37 33.08 -16.61
N PRO A 384 -29.24 31.88 -17.17
CA PRO A 384 -28.25 31.62 -18.22
C PRO A 384 -28.64 32.40 -19.48
N ALA A 385 -27.66 33.14 -20.02
CA ALA A 385 -27.77 33.78 -21.32
C ALA A 385 -27.81 32.72 -22.43
#